data_c999875a6c51a2e78926ab8be935abcb
#
_entry.id   c999875a6c51a2e78926ab8be935abcb
#
_cell.length_a   1.000
_cell.length_b   1.000
_cell.length_c   1.000
_cell.angle_alpha   90.00
_cell.angle_beta   90.00
_cell.angle_gamma   90.00
#
_symmetry.space_group_name_H-M   'P 1'
#
loop_
_entity.id
_entity.type
_entity.pdbx_description
1 polymer ?
#
loop_
_entity_poly.entity_id
_entity_poly.type
_entity_poly.pdbx_seq_one_letter_code
_entity_poly.pdbx_strand_id
1 'polypeptide(L)'
;MIVALFDSDGTLYTGQFGRGMMKYSTEHNRRYFAWRYYAGVLPAYAAYKVKLGSWQNLQHALLANLSGMLQGLDESQAKAALTWLVTEYLLPTQRADVFKRLKDHQAQGHKVIIVSGMLTPSAEILKEKIGADAALGTQTEFINGKYTGQTIQPLMSGATKASKVQELVQSRGWDVDWASSFAYGDSFTDQHMLSLVGHPVAVYPDAKLHALA
;
A
#
# COMPACT_ATOMS: atom_id res chain seq x y z
N MET A 1 -19.58 -13.99 -5.29
CA MET A 1 -18.21 -14.54 -5.20
C MET A 1 -17.53 -14.09 -3.91
N ILE A 2 -16.49 -14.82 -3.43
CA ILE A 2 -15.72 -14.45 -2.24
C ILE A 2 -14.50 -13.64 -2.65
N VAL A 3 -14.19 -12.58 -1.92
CA VAL A 3 -12.96 -11.79 -2.07
C VAL A 3 -12.06 -11.94 -0.85
N ALA A 4 -10.75 -11.83 -1.04
CA ALA A 4 -9.75 -11.76 0.01
C ALA A 4 -8.91 -10.49 -0.19
N LEU A 5 -9.08 -9.52 0.70
CA LEU A 5 -8.43 -8.23 0.68
C LEU A 5 -7.14 -8.29 1.51
N PHE A 6 -6.03 -7.87 0.96
CA PHE A 6 -4.74 -7.85 1.67
C PHE A 6 -4.14 -6.46 1.68
N ASP A 7 -3.90 -5.92 2.86
CA ASP A 7 -2.90 -4.86 2.99
C ASP A 7 -1.51 -5.41 2.70
N SER A 8 -0.52 -4.56 2.49
CA SER A 8 0.83 -4.97 2.11
C SER A 8 1.87 -4.76 3.20
N ASP A 9 2.17 -3.51 3.54
CA ASP A 9 3.25 -3.14 4.46
C ASP A 9 2.90 -3.52 5.90
N GLY A 10 3.65 -4.44 6.51
CA GLY A 10 3.34 -4.99 7.83
C GLY A 10 2.43 -6.22 7.78
N THR A 11 1.62 -6.36 6.74
CA THR A 11 0.70 -7.49 6.52
C THR A 11 1.35 -8.59 5.66
N LEU A 12 1.58 -8.35 4.36
CA LEU A 12 2.20 -9.33 3.46
C LEU A 12 3.71 -9.47 3.68
N TYR A 13 4.38 -8.39 4.04
CA TYR A 13 5.83 -8.40 4.33
C TYR A 13 6.16 -7.52 5.53
N THR A 14 7.34 -7.77 6.11
CA THR A 14 7.90 -6.95 7.19
C THR A 14 8.64 -5.72 6.66
N GLY A 15 9.04 -5.73 5.39
CA GLY A 15 9.59 -4.57 4.69
C GLY A 15 8.55 -3.46 4.57
N GLN A 16 9.00 -2.23 4.56
CA GLN A 16 8.13 -1.06 4.39
C GLN A 16 8.44 -0.38 3.05
N PHE A 17 7.42 -0.14 2.25
CA PHE A 17 7.54 0.46 0.92
C PHE A 17 8.38 1.75 0.93
N GLY A 18 8.10 2.68 1.84
CA GLY A 18 8.85 3.92 1.96
C GLY A 18 10.34 3.71 2.25
N ARG A 19 10.68 2.77 3.14
CA ARG A 19 12.09 2.42 3.43
C ARG A 19 12.80 1.81 2.24
N GLY A 20 12.12 0.96 1.47
CA GLY A 20 12.64 0.40 0.24
C GLY A 20 12.94 1.46 -0.82
N MET A 21 12.02 2.43 -1.00
CA MET A 21 12.23 3.58 -1.87
C MET A 21 13.45 4.41 -1.47
N MET A 22 13.65 4.61 -0.17
CA MET A 22 14.83 5.31 0.36
C MET A 22 16.12 4.55 0.07
N LYS A 23 16.11 3.22 0.30
CA LYS A 23 17.25 2.36 -0.01
C LYS A 23 17.60 2.43 -1.49
N TYR A 24 16.62 2.25 -2.38
CA TYR A 24 16.82 2.39 -3.82
C TYR A 24 17.43 3.74 -4.19
N SER A 25 16.88 4.83 -3.67
CA SER A 25 17.36 6.19 -3.97
C SER A 25 18.82 6.40 -3.54
N THR A 26 19.22 5.77 -2.44
CA THR A 26 20.62 5.86 -1.93
C THR A 26 21.58 5.04 -2.80
N GLU A 27 21.19 3.82 -3.17
CA GLU A 27 22.02 2.89 -3.94
C GLU A 27 22.16 3.29 -5.42
N HIS A 28 21.18 4.04 -5.97
CA HIS A 28 21.15 4.44 -7.38
C HIS A 28 21.44 5.94 -7.61
N ASN A 29 22.23 6.55 -6.73
CA ASN A 29 22.66 7.96 -6.83
C ASN A 29 21.53 8.99 -6.93
N ARG A 30 20.37 8.68 -6.33
CA ARG A 30 19.19 9.55 -6.28
C ARG A 30 18.98 10.18 -4.90
N ARG A 31 20.03 10.43 -4.15
CA ARG A 31 19.98 10.95 -2.76
C ARG A 31 19.20 12.25 -2.62
N TYR A 32 19.17 13.08 -3.68
CA TYR A 32 18.37 14.31 -3.70
C TYR A 32 16.88 14.04 -3.45
N PHE A 33 16.31 12.99 -4.06
CA PHE A 33 14.91 12.63 -3.88
C PHE A 33 14.62 12.08 -2.48
N ALA A 34 15.56 11.31 -1.92
CA ALA A 34 15.50 10.87 -0.54
C ALA A 34 15.49 12.08 0.42
N TRP A 35 16.37 13.06 0.19
CA TRP A 35 16.40 14.28 0.99
C TRP A 35 15.09 15.08 0.89
N ARG A 36 14.53 15.24 -0.32
CA ARG A 36 13.23 15.89 -0.53
C ARG A 36 12.10 15.19 0.24
N TYR A 37 12.07 13.87 0.22
CA TYR A 37 11.10 13.11 1.00
C TYR A 37 11.18 13.48 2.48
N TYR A 38 12.37 13.44 3.07
CA TYR A 38 12.54 13.82 4.47
C TYR A 38 12.15 15.26 4.73
N ALA A 39 12.53 16.19 3.85
CA ALA A 39 12.16 17.59 3.98
C ALA A 39 10.63 17.79 3.96
N GLY A 40 9.91 17.06 3.11
CA GLY A 40 8.45 17.11 3.03
C GLY A 40 7.75 16.47 4.23
N VAL A 41 8.36 15.48 4.86
CA VAL A 41 7.78 14.77 6.03
C VAL A 41 8.14 15.45 7.35
N LEU A 42 9.30 16.13 7.43
CA LEU A 42 9.84 16.68 8.68
C LEU A 42 8.87 17.61 9.44
N PRO A 43 8.14 18.52 8.79
CA PRO A 43 7.19 19.38 9.51
C PRO A 43 6.09 18.60 10.22
N ALA A 44 5.50 17.59 9.54
CA ALA A 44 4.46 16.74 10.10
C ALA A 44 5.01 15.85 11.23
N TYR A 45 6.23 15.35 11.07
CA TYR A 45 6.92 14.57 12.09
C TYR A 45 7.22 15.43 13.34
N ALA A 46 7.73 16.63 13.16
CA ALA A 46 7.99 17.56 14.26
C ALA A 46 6.71 17.90 15.02
N ALA A 47 5.63 18.27 14.30
CA ALA A 47 4.34 18.54 14.90
C ALA A 47 3.79 17.34 15.70
N TYR A 48 3.93 16.13 15.16
CA TYR A 48 3.53 14.90 15.85
C TYR A 48 4.35 14.68 17.14
N LYS A 49 5.67 14.87 17.09
CA LYS A 49 6.56 14.71 18.27
C LYS A 49 6.24 15.67 19.42
N VAL A 50 5.88 16.90 19.11
CA VAL A 50 5.50 17.91 20.11
C VAL A 50 4.00 17.88 20.44
N LYS A 51 3.27 16.85 19.99
CA LYS A 51 1.82 16.63 20.23
C LYS A 51 0.92 17.74 19.66
N LEU A 52 1.39 18.52 18.69
CA LEU A 52 0.61 19.52 17.95
C LEU A 52 0.01 18.95 16.66
N GLY A 53 0.41 17.74 16.25
CA GLY A 53 -0.10 17.02 15.08
C GLY A 53 -0.59 15.64 15.43
N SER A 54 -1.51 15.10 14.60
CA SER A 54 -2.02 13.74 14.74
C SER A 54 -1.14 12.72 14.00
N TRP A 55 -1.27 11.44 14.37
CA TRP A 55 -0.67 10.33 13.62
C TRP A 55 -1.18 10.29 12.17
N GLN A 56 -2.48 10.59 11.95
CA GLN A 56 -3.06 10.63 10.61
C GLN A 56 -2.39 11.69 9.73
N ASN A 57 -2.10 12.88 10.28
CA ASN A 57 -1.39 13.93 9.54
C ASN A 57 0.03 13.48 9.14
N LEU A 58 0.73 12.79 10.04
CA LEU A 58 2.05 12.24 9.74
C LEU A 58 1.97 11.15 8.66
N GLN A 59 1.03 10.20 8.77
CA GLN A 59 0.81 9.19 7.73
C GLN A 59 0.48 9.82 6.38
N HIS A 60 -0.38 10.84 6.35
CA HIS A 60 -0.70 11.57 5.13
C HIS A 60 0.57 12.18 4.51
N ALA A 61 1.42 12.83 5.32
CA ALA A 61 2.67 13.41 4.83
C ALA A 61 3.65 12.34 4.31
N LEU A 62 3.74 11.18 4.98
CA LEU A 62 4.55 10.05 4.53
C LEU A 62 4.10 9.56 3.16
N LEU A 63 2.81 9.29 2.97
CA LEU A 63 2.26 8.79 1.71
C LEU A 63 2.33 9.85 0.59
N ALA A 64 1.96 11.10 0.88
CA ALA A 64 1.96 12.18 -0.10
C ALA A 64 3.35 12.45 -0.69
N ASN A 65 4.42 12.27 0.10
CA ASN A 65 5.78 12.52 -0.36
C ASN A 65 6.46 11.31 -1.04
N LEU A 66 5.85 10.11 -1.01
CA LEU A 66 6.44 8.91 -1.64
C LEU A 66 6.66 9.08 -3.14
N SER A 67 5.68 9.66 -3.86
CA SER A 67 5.77 9.84 -5.31
C SER A 67 6.89 10.81 -5.72
N GLY A 68 7.31 11.70 -4.81
CA GLY A 68 8.46 12.60 -5.04
C GLY A 68 9.73 11.88 -5.44
N MET A 69 9.90 10.62 -5.04
CA MET A 69 11.04 9.80 -5.44
C MET A 69 10.99 9.32 -6.90
N LEU A 70 9.82 9.38 -7.55
CA LEU A 70 9.64 9.11 -8.97
C LEU A 70 9.80 10.35 -9.85
N GLN A 71 9.89 11.55 -9.28
CA GLN A 71 9.90 12.81 -10.04
C GLN A 71 10.93 12.80 -11.17
N GLY A 72 10.46 13.17 -12.37
CA GLY A 72 11.25 13.28 -13.58
C GLY A 72 11.56 11.96 -14.28
N LEU A 73 11.19 10.80 -13.68
CA LEU A 73 11.29 9.51 -14.34
C LEU A 73 10.22 9.36 -15.42
N ASP A 74 10.58 8.75 -16.53
CA ASP A 74 9.62 8.18 -17.46
C ASP A 74 9.06 6.84 -16.94
N GLU A 75 8.11 6.28 -17.68
CA GLU A 75 7.44 5.03 -17.29
C GLU A 75 8.42 3.84 -17.15
N SER A 76 9.36 3.72 -18.08
CA SER A 76 10.35 2.63 -18.08
C SER A 76 11.29 2.71 -16.88
N GLN A 77 11.82 3.91 -16.61
CA GLN A 77 12.70 4.15 -15.47
C GLN A 77 11.97 3.91 -14.14
N ALA A 78 10.73 4.41 -14.01
CA ALA A 78 9.93 4.18 -12.83
C ALA A 78 9.60 2.69 -12.65
N LYS A 79 9.22 1.99 -13.73
CA LYS A 79 8.96 0.55 -13.71
C LYS A 79 10.18 -0.23 -13.26
N ALA A 80 11.39 0.09 -13.75
CA ALA A 80 12.62 -0.55 -13.32
C ALA A 80 12.88 -0.35 -11.82
N ALA A 81 12.77 0.89 -11.32
CA ALA A 81 12.95 1.21 -9.91
C ALA A 81 11.94 0.47 -9.01
N LEU A 82 10.68 0.48 -9.39
CA LEU A 82 9.60 -0.12 -8.61
C LEU A 82 9.62 -1.67 -8.71
N THR A 83 10.07 -2.23 -9.83
CA THR A 83 10.31 -3.67 -9.94
C THR A 83 11.41 -4.10 -8.98
N TRP A 84 12.55 -3.41 -8.98
CA TRP A 84 13.62 -3.68 -8.01
C TRP A 84 13.10 -3.63 -6.56
N LEU A 85 12.32 -2.58 -6.24
CA LEU A 85 11.73 -2.44 -4.92
C LEU A 85 10.86 -3.64 -4.52
N VAL A 86 10.00 -4.09 -5.42
CA VAL A 86 9.10 -5.22 -5.15
C VAL A 86 9.89 -6.53 -5.07
N THR A 87 10.81 -6.79 -6.02
CA THR A 87 11.49 -8.09 -6.12
C THR A 87 12.67 -8.23 -5.18
N GLU A 88 13.47 -7.17 -5.01
CA GLU A 88 14.73 -7.26 -4.25
C GLU A 88 14.59 -6.78 -2.80
N TYR A 89 13.53 -6.00 -2.49
CA TYR A 89 13.36 -5.46 -1.16
C TYR A 89 12.11 -5.99 -0.43
N LEU A 90 10.93 -5.98 -1.06
CA LEU A 90 9.69 -6.38 -0.38
C LEU A 90 9.51 -7.90 -0.35
N LEU A 91 9.49 -8.57 -1.49
CA LEU A 91 9.24 -10.01 -1.57
C LEU A 91 10.20 -10.87 -0.73
N PRO A 92 11.50 -10.55 -0.58
CA PRO A 92 12.37 -11.31 0.32
C PRO A 92 11.97 -11.23 1.80
N THR A 93 11.15 -10.24 2.19
CA THR A 93 10.67 -10.06 3.56
C THR A 93 9.22 -10.52 3.76
N GLN A 94 8.72 -11.36 2.85
CA GLN A 94 7.34 -11.87 2.92
C GLN A 94 7.08 -12.65 4.23
N ARG A 95 5.88 -12.51 4.76
CA ARG A 95 5.40 -13.30 5.88
C ARG A 95 4.87 -14.64 5.37
N ALA A 96 5.58 -15.71 5.64
CA ALA A 96 5.28 -17.03 5.08
C ALA A 96 3.87 -17.53 5.43
N ASP A 97 3.40 -17.26 6.65
CA ASP A 97 2.07 -17.61 7.13
C ASP A 97 0.95 -16.87 6.39
N VAL A 98 1.14 -15.57 6.14
CA VAL A 98 0.17 -14.74 5.40
C VAL A 98 0.17 -15.09 3.90
N PHE A 99 1.35 -15.28 3.32
CA PHE A 99 1.46 -15.75 1.93
C PHE A 99 0.83 -17.13 1.73
N LYS A 100 0.96 -18.03 2.73
CA LYS A 100 0.22 -19.30 2.67
C LYS A 100 -1.28 -19.07 2.59
N ARG A 101 -1.86 -18.20 3.44
CA ARG A 101 -3.29 -17.87 3.39
C ARG A 101 -3.71 -17.27 2.04
N LEU A 102 -2.87 -16.36 1.48
CA LEU A 102 -3.11 -15.80 0.15
C LEU A 102 -3.19 -16.91 -0.90
N LYS A 103 -2.26 -17.86 -0.88
CA LYS A 103 -2.26 -19.03 -1.79
C LYS A 103 -3.44 -19.96 -1.57
N ASP A 104 -3.86 -20.15 -0.31
CA ASP A 104 -5.05 -20.94 0.02
C ASP A 104 -6.32 -20.28 -0.56
N HIS A 105 -6.45 -18.94 -0.50
CA HIS A 105 -7.55 -18.22 -1.16
C HIS A 105 -7.52 -18.37 -2.68
N GLN A 106 -6.35 -18.25 -3.30
CA GLN A 106 -6.20 -18.48 -4.75
C GLN A 106 -6.62 -19.89 -5.15
N ALA A 107 -6.20 -20.90 -4.38
CA ALA A 107 -6.55 -22.30 -4.64
C ALA A 107 -8.06 -22.59 -4.51
N GLN A 108 -8.77 -21.83 -3.67
CA GLN A 108 -10.23 -21.89 -3.50
C GLN A 108 -11.00 -21.07 -4.56
N GLY A 109 -10.32 -20.38 -5.47
CA GLY A 109 -10.94 -19.54 -6.49
C GLY A 109 -11.47 -18.20 -5.96
N HIS A 110 -11.07 -17.79 -4.74
CA HIS A 110 -11.41 -16.47 -4.21
C HIS A 110 -10.65 -15.39 -4.97
N LYS A 111 -11.26 -14.22 -5.17
CA LYS A 111 -10.61 -13.08 -5.79
C LYS A 111 -9.68 -12.40 -4.78
N VAL A 112 -8.39 -12.39 -5.08
CA VAL A 112 -7.37 -11.75 -4.24
C VAL A 112 -7.14 -10.31 -4.69
N ILE A 113 -7.32 -9.35 -3.78
CA ILE A 113 -7.16 -7.92 -4.04
C ILE A 113 -6.12 -7.35 -3.08
N ILE A 114 -5.08 -6.72 -3.62
CA ILE A 114 -4.11 -5.94 -2.84
C ILE A 114 -4.65 -4.53 -2.62
N VAL A 115 -4.65 -4.07 -1.37
CA VAL A 115 -5.16 -2.73 -0.99
C VAL A 115 -4.12 -2.03 -0.13
N SER A 116 -3.27 -1.21 -0.73
CA SER A 116 -2.07 -0.70 -0.08
C SER A 116 -1.87 0.81 -0.23
N GLY A 117 -1.25 1.42 0.77
CA GLY A 117 -0.76 2.80 0.68
C GLY A 117 0.39 3.01 -0.32
N MET A 118 1.02 1.95 -0.83
CA MET A 118 2.07 2.06 -1.84
C MET A 118 1.54 2.74 -3.13
N LEU A 119 2.46 3.18 -3.97
CA LEU A 119 2.10 3.81 -5.25
C LEU A 119 1.46 2.79 -6.20
N THR A 120 0.42 3.18 -6.93
CA THR A 120 -0.33 2.29 -7.85
C THR A 120 0.58 1.49 -8.79
N PRO A 121 1.62 2.07 -9.44
CA PRO A 121 2.48 1.26 -10.31
C PRO A 121 3.20 0.13 -9.56
N SER A 122 3.54 0.33 -8.27
CA SER A 122 4.15 -0.72 -7.44
C SER A 122 3.16 -1.80 -7.06
N ALA A 123 1.92 -1.40 -6.74
CA ALA A 123 0.85 -2.33 -6.40
C ALA A 123 0.51 -3.24 -7.60
N GLU A 124 0.53 -2.70 -8.81
CA GLU A 124 0.34 -3.47 -10.05
C GLU A 124 1.49 -4.47 -10.28
N ILE A 125 2.75 -4.05 -10.09
CA ILE A 125 3.90 -4.97 -10.18
C ILE A 125 3.78 -6.08 -9.13
N LEU A 126 3.41 -5.74 -7.89
CA LEU A 126 3.22 -6.74 -6.85
C LEU A 126 2.09 -7.71 -7.22
N LYS A 127 0.95 -7.21 -7.69
CA LYS A 127 -0.18 -8.01 -8.17
C LYS A 127 0.28 -9.06 -9.18
N GLU A 128 1.04 -8.65 -10.20
CA GLU A 128 1.58 -9.55 -11.21
C GLU A 128 2.50 -10.63 -10.61
N LYS A 129 3.40 -10.24 -9.68
CA LYS A 129 4.36 -11.15 -9.07
C LYS A 129 3.72 -12.22 -8.18
N ILE A 130 2.66 -11.89 -7.48
CA ILE A 130 1.99 -12.84 -6.56
C ILE A 130 0.75 -13.48 -7.15
N GLY A 131 0.32 -13.06 -8.36
CA GLY A 131 -0.86 -13.58 -9.05
C GLY A 131 -2.18 -13.12 -8.44
N ALA A 132 -2.26 -11.90 -7.91
CA ALA A 132 -3.51 -11.34 -7.41
C ALA A 132 -4.41 -10.85 -8.57
N ASP A 133 -5.73 -10.79 -8.36
CA ASP A 133 -6.71 -10.42 -9.38
C ASP A 133 -6.80 -8.91 -9.60
N ALA A 134 -6.53 -8.13 -8.55
CA ALA A 134 -6.52 -6.67 -8.62
C ALA A 134 -5.56 -6.06 -7.60
N ALA A 135 -5.19 -4.80 -7.83
CA ALA A 135 -4.42 -4.01 -6.89
C ALA A 135 -4.97 -2.58 -6.83
N LEU A 136 -4.98 -2.03 -5.63
CA LEU A 136 -5.35 -0.66 -5.32
C LEU A 136 -4.20 0.00 -4.57
N GLY A 137 -3.70 1.11 -5.11
CA GLY A 137 -2.60 1.88 -4.56
C GLY A 137 -2.86 3.37 -4.57
N THR A 138 -1.97 4.15 -3.98
CA THR A 138 -1.99 5.61 -4.08
C THR A 138 -1.64 6.04 -5.49
N GLN A 139 -2.54 6.77 -6.14
CA GLN A 139 -2.33 7.23 -7.51
C GLN A 139 -1.26 8.31 -7.59
N THR A 140 -0.49 8.29 -8.66
CA THR A 140 0.59 9.23 -8.95
C THR A 140 0.29 10.01 -10.22
N GLU A 141 0.64 11.29 -10.22
CA GLU A 141 0.46 12.14 -11.39
C GLU A 141 1.56 11.90 -12.43
N PHE A 142 1.13 11.71 -13.69
CA PHE A 142 2.00 11.46 -14.83
C PHE A 142 1.61 12.40 -15.98
N ILE A 143 2.49 13.34 -16.33
CA ILE A 143 2.22 14.38 -17.33
C ILE A 143 3.40 14.43 -18.30
N ASN A 144 3.10 14.56 -19.60
CA ASN A 144 4.10 14.68 -20.66
C ASN A 144 5.16 13.57 -20.64
N GLY A 145 4.74 12.33 -20.36
CA GLY A 145 5.63 11.17 -20.35
C GLY A 145 6.53 11.04 -19.11
N LYS A 146 6.27 11.82 -18.05
CA LYS A 146 7.06 11.79 -16.81
C LYS A 146 6.20 11.88 -15.55
N TYR A 147 6.66 11.24 -14.48
CA TYR A 147 6.09 11.43 -13.16
C TYR A 147 6.43 12.81 -12.62
N THR A 148 5.41 13.55 -12.17
CA THR A 148 5.59 14.89 -11.61
C THR A 148 6.14 14.87 -10.18
N GLY A 149 6.02 13.74 -9.50
CA GLY A 149 6.32 13.59 -8.08
C GLY A 149 5.17 13.98 -7.17
N GLN A 150 3.98 14.17 -7.72
CA GLN A 150 2.75 14.42 -6.95
C GLN A 150 1.90 13.16 -6.85
N THR A 151 1.18 13.02 -5.74
CA THR A 151 0.11 12.03 -5.58
C THR A 151 -1.24 12.65 -5.94
N ILE A 152 -2.12 11.84 -6.52
CA ILE A 152 -3.51 12.23 -6.78
C ILE A 152 -4.36 11.85 -5.57
N GLN A 153 -5.16 12.79 -5.08
CA GLN A 153 -6.05 12.56 -3.93
C GLN A 153 -7.31 11.77 -4.35
N PRO A 154 -7.90 11.00 -3.46
CA PRO A 154 -7.46 10.74 -2.08
C PRO A 154 -6.34 9.70 -2.00
N LEU A 155 -5.48 9.79 -0.97
CA LEU A 155 -4.45 8.78 -0.70
C LEU A 155 -5.09 7.46 -0.24
N MET A 156 -4.46 6.32 -0.58
CA MET A 156 -4.94 4.98 -0.24
C MET A 156 -4.66 4.65 1.24
N SER A 157 -5.45 5.23 2.14
CA SER A 157 -5.34 5.05 3.58
C SER A 157 -6.69 5.22 4.27
N GLY A 158 -6.87 4.60 5.42
CA GLY A 158 -8.09 4.73 6.22
C GLY A 158 -9.36 4.35 5.45
N ALA A 159 -10.39 5.18 5.54
CA ALA A 159 -11.68 4.95 4.87
C ALA A 159 -11.58 4.86 3.34
N THR A 160 -10.56 5.49 2.74
CA THR A 160 -10.32 5.41 1.29
C THR A 160 -10.07 3.98 0.83
N LYS A 161 -9.40 3.14 1.63
CA LYS A 161 -9.21 1.72 1.30
C LYS A 161 -10.56 1.02 1.06
N ALA A 162 -11.49 1.21 1.98
CA ALA A 162 -12.82 0.61 1.88
C ALA A 162 -13.62 1.13 0.67
N SER A 163 -13.69 2.44 0.49
CA SER A 163 -14.44 3.03 -0.63
C SER A 163 -13.87 2.61 -1.99
N LYS A 164 -12.55 2.58 -2.13
CA LYS A 164 -11.91 2.17 -3.40
C LYS A 164 -12.07 0.67 -3.69
N VAL A 165 -12.15 -0.18 -2.68
CA VAL A 165 -12.52 -1.60 -2.85
C VAL A 165 -13.95 -1.71 -3.38
N GLN A 166 -14.90 -0.99 -2.79
CA GLN A 166 -16.29 -0.99 -3.24
C GLN A 166 -16.45 -0.45 -4.67
N GLU A 167 -15.76 0.66 -5.00
CA GLU A 167 -15.72 1.20 -6.36
C GLU A 167 -15.15 0.18 -7.37
N LEU A 168 -14.06 -0.52 -7.02
CA LEU A 168 -13.47 -1.56 -7.86
C LEU A 168 -14.46 -2.70 -8.11
N VAL A 169 -15.07 -3.23 -7.05
CA VAL A 169 -16.05 -4.32 -7.13
C VAL A 169 -17.22 -3.93 -8.02
N GLN A 170 -17.77 -2.72 -7.84
CA GLN A 170 -18.85 -2.19 -8.66
C GLN A 170 -18.43 -2.02 -10.13
N SER A 171 -17.25 -1.44 -10.40
CA SER A 171 -16.76 -1.21 -11.77
C SER A 171 -16.48 -2.51 -12.53
N ARG A 172 -16.16 -3.60 -11.82
CA ARG A 172 -15.95 -4.94 -12.37
C ARG A 172 -17.24 -5.74 -12.52
N GLY A 173 -18.37 -5.24 -12.00
CA GLY A 173 -19.63 -5.99 -11.96
C GLY A 173 -19.52 -7.25 -11.08
N TRP A 174 -18.69 -7.23 -10.06
CA TRP A 174 -18.50 -8.38 -9.17
C TRP A 174 -19.63 -8.43 -8.12
N ASP A 175 -20.36 -9.52 -8.10
CA ASP A 175 -21.35 -9.81 -7.04
C ASP A 175 -20.62 -10.47 -5.86
N VAL A 176 -20.22 -9.67 -4.89
CA VAL A 176 -19.39 -10.09 -3.75
C VAL A 176 -20.26 -10.45 -2.55
N ASP A 177 -20.07 -11.66 -2.04
CA ASP A 177 -20.56 -12.09 -0.73
C ASP A 177 -19.61 -11.55 0.35
N TRP A 178 -19.92 -10.37 0.86
CA TRP A 178 -19.10 -9.72 1.89
C TRP A 178 -19.07 -10.50 3.20
N ALA A 179 -20.18 -11.19 3.56
CA ALA A 179 -20.27 -11.97 4.79
C ALA A 179 -19.31 -13.18 4.78
N SER A 180 -19.07 -13.77 3.60
CA SER A 180 -18.14 -14.88 3.43
C SER A 180 -16.74 -14.44 3.00
N SER A 181 -16.50 -13.13 2.82
CA SER A 181 -15.24 -12.58 2.36
C SER A 181 -14.24 -12.30 3.50
N PHE A 182 -12.98 -12.14 3.14
CA PHE A 182 -11.85 -12.00 4.06
C PHE A 182 -11.10 -10.68 3.86
N ALA A 183 -10.55 -10.12 4.93
CA ALA A 183 -9.63 -8.99 4.85
C ALA A 183 -8.50 -9.14 5.87
N TYR A 184 -7.29 -8.77 5.48
CA TYR A 184 -6.06 -8.90 6.24
C TYR A 184 -5.39 -7.53 6.37
N GLY A 185 -5.10 -7.08 7.59
CA GLY A 185 -4.47 -5.79 7.85
C GLY A 185 -3.74 -5.78 9.19
N ASP A 186 -2.72 -4.93 9.34
CA ASP A 186 -1.88 -4.85 10.54
C ASP A 186 -2.07 -3.55 11.33
N SER A 187 -2.70 -2.54 10.75
CA SER A 187 -2.76 -1.21 11.36
C SER A 187 -4.18 -0.71 11.58
N PHE A 188 -4.34 0.21 12.53
CA PHE A 188 -5.63 0.89 12.78
C PHE A 188 -6.22 1.54 11.51
N THR A 189 -5.38 1.93 10.55
CA THR A 189 -5.87 2.50 9.29
C THR A 189 -6.59 1.49 8.40
N ASP A 190 -6.45 0.19 8.67
CA ASP A 190 -7.12 -0.87 7.92
C ASP A 190 -8.53 -1.19 8.46
N GLN A 191 -8.91 -0.62 9.61
CA GLN A 191 -10.18 -0.92 10.28
C GLN A 191 -11.39 -0.82 9.33
N HIS A 192 -11.43 0.19 8.45
CA HIS A 192 -12.55 0.37 7.53
C HIS A 192 -12.59 -0.72 6.45
N MET A 193 -11.43 -1.16 5.96
CA MET A 193 -11.32 -2.29 5.02
C MET A 193 -11.69 -3.61 5.73
N LEU A 194 -11.20 -3.82 6.94
CA LEU A 194 -11.53 -4.99 7.76
C LEU A 194 -13.02 -5.08 8.07
N SER A 195 -13.68 -3.93 8.27
CA SER A 195 -15.12 -3.86 8.55
C SER A 195 -16.02 -4.13 7.33
N LEU A 196 -15.48 -4.25 6.12
CA LEU A 196 -16.26 -4.58 4.92
C LEU A 196 -16.68 -6.05 4.89
N VAL A 197 -15.99 -6.93 5.59
CA VAL A 197 -16.05 -8.38 5.41
C VAL A 197 -16.51 -9.11 6.68
N GLY A 198 -17.07 -10.31 6.51
CA GLY A 198 -17.45 -11.14 7.63
C GLY A 198 -16.28 -11.84 8.33
N HIS A 199 -15.11 -11.94 7.67
CA HIS A 199 -13.93 -12.58 8.23
C HIS A 199 -12.71 -11.62 8.25
N PRO A 200 -12.72 -10.59 9.14
CA PRO A 200 -11.56 -9.72 9.31
C PRO A 200 -10.44 -10.45 10.08
N VAL A 201 -9.20 -10.25 9.66
CA VAL A 201 -8.01 -10.84 10.28
C VAL A 201 -6.99 -9.74 10.59
N ALA A 202 -6.77 -9.47 11.87
CA ALA A 202 -5.71 -8.60 12.33
C ALA A 202 -4.37 -9.36 12.30
N VAL A 203 -3.45 -8.95 11.43
CA VAL A 203 -2.15 -9.59 11.19
C VAL A 203 -1.07 -8.82 11.93
N TYR A 204 -0.53 -9.38 13.02
CA TYR A 204 0.50 -8.70 13.85
C TYR A 204 0.13 -7.23 14.16
N PRO A 205 -1.08 -6.99 14.72
CA PRO A 205 -1.70 -5.68 14.76
C PRO A 205 -0.92 -4.65 15.59
N ASP A 206 -1.01 -3.39 15.19
CA ASP A 206 -0.62 -2.29 16.06
C ASP A 206 -1.51 -2.22 17.31
N ALA A 207 -1.05 -1.49 18.35
CA ALA A 207 -1.75 -1.44 19.64
C ALA A 207 -3.20 -0.92 19.53
N LYS A 208 -3.50 -0.06 18.53
CA LYS A 208 -4.84 0.47 18.34
C LYS A 208 -5.77 -0.52 17.65
N LEU A 209 -5.27 -1.23 16.63
CA LEU A 209 -6.05 -2.29 15.98
C LEU A 209 -6.26 -3.46 16.92
N HIS A 210 -5.23 -3.84 17.69
CA HIS A 210 -5.35 -4.89 18.71
C HIS A 210 -6.42 -4.59 19.76
N ALA A 211 -6.61 -3.32 20.11
CA ALA A 211 -7.64 -2.91 21.07
C ALA A 211 -9.08 -2.95 20.52
N LEU A 212 -9.25 -3.10 19.19
CA LEU A 212 -10.54 -3.20 18.53
C LEU A 212 -10.92 -4.65 18.19
N ALA A 213 -9.96 -5.57 18.18
CA ALA A 213 -10.13 -6.99 17.84
C ALA A 213 -10.50 -7.82 19.05
#